data_8f07d0af9c0c7427d3d4777a65bcc9ba
#
_entry.id   8f07d0af9c0c7427d3d4777a65bcc9ba
#
_cell.length_a   1.000
_cell.length_b   1.000
_cell.length_c   1.000
_cell.angle_alpha   90.00
_cell.angle_beta   90.00
_cell.angle_gamma   90.00
#
_symmetry.space_group_name_H-M   'P 1'
#
loop_
_entity.id
_entity.type
_entity.pdbx_description
1 polymer ?
#
loop_
_entity_poly.entity_id
_entity_poly.type
_entity_poly.pdbx_seq_one_letter_code
_entity_poly.pdbx_strand_id
1 'polypeptide(L)'
;MWRFVWSLLLLFVMCKDTIVMAKSAAILLPSQTGVDDSVCSAPDPSLNYKPVIGILTHPGDGATGRLNNDTNASYIAASYVKLAEAGGARVIPLIYNEPEELLFKKLELVNGVIFTGGWAKKGLYFDVVKKIFTRALERNDGGEHFPVYAICLGFELLTMIISQNTDIFEKVDAKNAASSLQFVENVSTQGTVFQRFPPELLKKLTTDCLVMQNHQFGISPENFEGNSALSRFFKIVTTCLDGNRKAYVSTVQSQTYPVTGFQWHPEKNAFEWGSSKIPHSEDAVHVTQLIANYLVGEARKSQNRPSPEKVLSNLIYNYKPTYCGYEGRGYDEVYIFTQQRSLL
;
A
#
# COMPACT_ATOMS: atom_id res chain seq x y z
N MET A 1 -50.30 56.83 15.75
CA MET A 1 -49.94 55.73 16.66
C MET A 1 -50.63 54.40 16.37
N TRP A 2 -51.59 54.35 15.47
CA TRP A 2 -52.31 53.07 15.17
C TRP A 2 -51.84 52.34 13.91
N ARG A 3 -50.96 52.88 13.10
CA ARG A 3 -50.40 52.23 11.89
C ARG A 3 -49.26 51.32 12.19
N PHE A 4 -48.58 51.47 13.29
CA PHE A 4 -47.43 50.60 13.69
C PHE A 4 -47.85 49.27 14.36
N VAL A 5 -49.03 49.21 14.94
CA VAL A 5 -49.52 48.01 15.63
C VAL A 5 -49.94 46.92 14.64
N TRP A 6 -50.48 47.30 13.49
CA TRP A 6 -50.91 46.35 12.46
C TRP A 6 -49.73 45.70 11.68
N SER A 7 -48.63 46.41 11.54
CA SER A 7 -47.42 45.88 10.89
C SER A 7 -46.71 44.81 11.77
N LEU A 8 -46.76 44.94 13.09
CA LEU A 8 -46.23 43.96 14.00
C LEU A 8 -47.12 42.70 14.10
N LEU A 9 -48.44 42.82 13.99
CA LEU A 9 -49.35 41.68 13.99
C LEU A 9 -49.25 40.86 12.69
N LEU A 10 -49.00 41.50 11.55
CA LEU A 10 -48.81 40.80 10.27
C LEU A 10 -47.47 40.03 10.22
N LEU A 11 -46.42 40.54 10.88
CA LEU A 11 -45.14 39.83 11.01
C LEU A 11 -45.24 38.59 11.92
N PHE A 12 -46.14 38.60 12.92
CA PHE A 12 -46.35 37.45 13.78
C PHE A 12 -47.21 36.33 13.19
N VAL A 13 -48.08 36.68 12.19
CA VAL A 13 -48.92 35.67 11.50
C VAL A 13 -48.16 34.97 10.38
N MET A 14 -47.13 35.63 9.79
CA MET A 14 -46.33 35.01 8.72
C MET A 14 -45.18 34.13 9.22
N CYS A 15 -44.94 34.08 10.53
CA CYS A 15 -43.90 33.24 11.13
C CYS A 15 -44.40 31.89 11.69
N LYS A 16 -45.69 31.55 11.47
CA LYS A 16 -46.27 30.32 12.04
C LYS A 16 -46.18 29.09 11.15
N ASP A 17 -45.76 29.20 9.89
CA ASP A 17 -45.82 28.03 8.97
C ASP A 17 -44.45 27.54 8.47
N THR A 18 -43.36 27.82 9.16
CA THR A 18 -42.04 27.22 8.83
C THR A 18 -41.32 26.72 10.06
N ILE A 19 -42.02 26.04 10.99
CA ILE A 19 -41.37 25.09 11.85
C ILE A 19 -41.32 23.80 11.01
N VAL A 20 -40.27 23.65 10.21
CA VAL A 20 -39.84 22.34 9.71
C VAL A 20 -39.49 21.54 10.96
N MET A 21 -40.44 20.74 11.45
CA MET A 21 -40.14 19.71 12.41
C MET A 21 -39.10 18.81 11.77
N ALA A 22 -37.83 19.02 12.11
CA ALA A 22 -36.82 18.02 11.87
C ALA A 22 -37.36 16.71 12.48
N LYS A 23 -37.78 15.78 11.64
CA LYS A 23 -38.07 14.44 12.09
C LYS A 23 -36.78 13.94 12.74
N SER A 24 -36.75 13.92 14.07
CA SER A 24 -35.68 13.24 14.77
C SER A 24 -35.69 11.81 14.24
N ALA A 25 -34.65 11.41 13.52
CA ALA A 25 -34.46 10.05 13.15
C ALA A 25 -34.42 9.26 14.46
N ALA A 26 -35.47 8.52 14.76
CA ALA A 26 -35.48 7.66 15.94
C ALA A 26 -34.38 6.62 15.76
N ILE A 27 -33.41 6.60 16.66
CA ILE A 27 -32.42 5.51 16.72
C ILE A 27 -33.21 4.29 17.18
N LEU A 28 -33.46 3.34 16.28
CA LEU A 28 -34.06 2.07 16.60
C LEU A 28 -33.03 1.20 17.33
N LEU A 29 -33.35 0.78 18.56
CA LEU A 29 -32.55 -0.20 19.28
C LEU A 29 -32.80 -1.58 18.67
N PRO A 30 -31.85 -2.56 18.76
CA PRO A 30 -31.99 -3.88 18.21
C PRO A 30 -33.29 -4.59 18.62
N SER A 31 -33.74 -4.41 19.88
CA SER A 31 -35.01 -4.91 20.39
C SER A 31 -36.27 -4.35 19.71
N GLN A 32 -36.14 -3.17 19.04
CA GLN A 32 -37.25 -2.54 18.32
C GLN A 32 -37.28 -2.91 16.84
N THR A 33 -36.20 -3.50 16.32
CA THR A 33 -36.12 -3.97 14.92
C THR A 33 -36.58 -5.41 14.73
N GLY A 34 -36.94 -6.11 15.82
CA GLY A 34 -37.29 -7.54 15.76
C GLY A 34 -36.10 -8.44 15.42
N VAL A 35 -34.88 -7.86 15.38
CA VAL A 35 -33.65 -8.65 15.30
C VAL A 35 -33.45 -9.26 16.67
N ASP A 36 -33.48 -10.59 16.74
CA ASP A 36 -33.15 -11.38 17.93
C ASP A 36 -31.86 -10.81 18.55
N ASP A 37 -31.72 -10.81 19.89
CA ASP A 37 -30.47 -10.44 20.60
C ASP A 37 -29.37 -11.43 20.19
N SER A 38 -29.02 -11.41 18.92
CA SER A 38 -28.06 -12.32 18.33
C SER A 38 -26.67 -11.96 18.88
N VAL A 39 -26.16 -12.88 19.65
CA VAL A 39 -24.72 -12.96 19.95
C VAL A 39 -23.93 -12.60 18.68
N CYS A 40 -23.02 -11.66 18.77
CA CYS A 40 -22.16 -11.33 17.64
C CYS A 40 -21.62 -12.62 17.01
N SER A 41 -21.73 -12.73 15.70
CA SER A 41 -21.22 -13.90 14.98
C SER A 41 -19.74 -14.13 15.34
N ALA A 42 -19.39 -15.37 15.66
CA ALA A 42 -17.99 -15.71 15.93
C ALA A 42 -17.13 -15.38 14.71
N PRO A 43 -15.93 -14.82 14.89
CA PRO A 43 -14.99 -14.60 13.81
C PRO A 43 -14.66 -15.90 13.06
N ASP A 44 -14.43 -15.82 11.74
CA ASP A 44 -14.01 -16.97 10.94
C ASP A 44 -12.67 -17.53 11.46
N PRO A 45 -12.63 -18.77 12.00
CA PRO A 45 -11.42 -19.34 12.59
C PRO A 45 -10.31 -19.62 11.57
N SER A 46 -10.64 -19.63 10.28
CA SER A 46 -9.66 -19.82 9.20
C SER A 46 -8.80 -18.57 8.96
N LEU A 47 -9.20 -17.40 9.47
CA LEU A 47 -8.51 -16.15 9.25
C LEU A 47 -7.63 -15.73 10.44
N ASN A 48 -6.54 -15.03 10.13
CA ASN A 48 -5.69 -14.39 11.11
C ASN A 48 -6.17 -12.94 11.37
N TYR A 49 -6.72 -12.71 12.56
CA TYR A 49 -7.18 -11.37 12.97
C TYR A 49 -6.09 -10.48 13.58
N LYS A 50 -4.87 -10.99 13.70
CA LYS A 50 -3.70 -10.24 14.19
C LYS A 50 -2.53 -10.30 13.20
N PRO A 51 -2.74 -10.02 11.90
CA PRO A 51 -1.71 -10.17 10.89
C PRO A 51 -0.53 -9.22 11.15
N VAL A 52 0.65 -9.68 10.76
CA VAL A 52 1.91 -8.92 10.83
C VAL A 52 2.53 -8.89 9.45
N ILE A 53 2.89 -7.71 8.99
CA ILE A 53 3.57 -7.50 7.70
C ILE A 53 5.04 -7.17 7.94
N GLY A 54 5.93 -7.86 7.25
CA GLY A 54 7.33 -7.51 7.15
C GLY A 54 7.54 -6.42 6.10
N ILE A 55 8.24 -5.35 6.42
CA ILE A 55 8.63 -4.34 5.43
C ILE A 55 10.15 -4.31 5.37
N LEU A 56 10.71 -4.57 4.18
CA LEU A 56 12.16 -4.54 4.00
C LEU A 56 12.65 -3.09 3.98
N THR A 57 13.64 -2.79 4.84
CA THR A 57 14.28 -1.46 4.85
C THR A 57 15.09 -1.26 3.58
N HIS A 58 15.07 -0.04 3.04
CA HIS A 58 15.89 0.36 1.88
C HIS A 58 17.21 1.01 2.36
N PRO A 59 18.33 0.86 1.64
CA PRO A 59 19.59 1.54 1.94
C PRO A 59 19.46 3.07 1.98
N GLY A 60 20.18 3.72 2.91
CA GLY A 60 20.17 5.17 3.09
C GLY A 60 19.28 5.64 4.23
N ASP A 61 18.98 6.93 4.28
CA ASP A 61 18.17 7.55 5.33
C ASP A 61 16.75 7.98 4.88
N GLY A 62 16.47 7.90 3.59
CA GLY A 62 15.19 8.34 3.01
C GLY A 62 14.87 9.84 3.20
N ALA A 63 15.72 10.52 3.93
CA ALA A 63 15.55 11.88 4.39
C ALA A 63 16.62 12.79 3.79
N THR A 64 16.51 13.13 2.51
CA THR A 64 17.28 14.22 1.90
C THR A 64 18.82 14.08 1.90
N GLY A 65 19.33 12.91 2.25
CA GLY A 65 20.77 12.65 2.23
C GLY A 65 21.54 13.10 3.47
N ARG A 66 20.85 13.31 4.59
CA ARG A 66 21.53 13.65 5.87
C ARG A 66 22.47 12.55 6.34
N LEU A 67 22.17 11.29 6.01
CA LEU A 67 22.98 10.12 6.34
C LEU A 67 23.48 9.39 5.09
N ASN A 68 23.47 10.03 3.93
CA ASN A 68 23.87 9.40 2.65
C ASN A 68 25.29 8.84 2.65
N ASN A 69 26.16 9.34 3.51
CA ASN A 69 27.52 8.84 3.67
C ASN A 69 27.63 7.72 4.73
N ASP A 70 26.54 7.43 5.45
CA ASP A 70 26.50 6.30 6.37
C ASP A 70 26.02 5.05 5.63
N THR A 71 26.97 4.25 5.16
CA THR A 71 26.72 2.97 4.48
C THR A 71 26.01 1.95 5.36
N ASN A 72 25.87 2.23 6.66
CA ASN A 72 25.24 1.36 7.64
C ASN A 72 23.77 1.77 7.94
N ALA A 73 23.28 2.88 7.40
CA ALA A 73 21.91 3.31 7.57
C ALA A 73 20.96 2.63 6.59
N SER A 74 19.75 2.34 7.06
CA SER A 74 18.62 1.95 6.22
C SER A 74 17.34 2.61 6.70
N TYR A 75 16.29 2.64 5.88
CA TYR A 75 15.06 3.31 6.24
C TYR A 75 13.81 2.59 5.69
N ILE A 76 12.68 2.89 6.33
CA ILE A 76 11.33 2.66 5.80
C ILE A 76 10.60 3.98 5.79
N ALA A 77 10.05 4.41 4.65
CA ALA A 77 9.13 5.54 4.64
C ALA A 77 7.86 5.17 5.44
N ALA A 78 7.43 6.08 6.31
CA ALA A 78 6.30 5.82 7.20
C ALA A 78 4.99 5.56 6.43
N SER A 79 4.86 6.06 5.21
CA SER A 79 3.72 5.82 4.34
C SER A 79 3.48 4.33 4.04
N TYR A 80 4.53 3.50 3.91
CA TYR A 80 4.39 2.05 3.76
C TYR A 80 3.90 1.37 5.05
N VAL A 81 4.37 1.85 6.20
CA VAL A 81 3.89 1.38 7.51
C VAL A 81 2.42 1.72 7.68
N LYS A 82 2.07 2.99 7.44
CA LYS A 82 0.69 3.50 7.51
C LYS A 82 -0.25 2.76 6.55
N LEU A 83 0.22 2.40 5.33
CA LEU A 83 -0.55 1.58 4.40
C LEU A 83 -0.91 0.22 4.99
N ALA A 84 0.04 -0.49 5.58
CA ALA A 84 -0.21 -1.79 6.21
C ALA A 84 -1.13 -1.66 7.44
N GLU A 85 -0.92 -0.64 8.27
CA GLU A 85 -1.71 -0.37 9.47
C GLU A 85 -3.16 0.05 9.12
N ALA A 86 -3.36 0.82 8.05
CA ALA A 86 -4.69 1.20 7.56
C ALA A 86 -5.55 -0.02 7.19
N GLY A 87 -4.94 -1.13 6.73
CA GLY A 87 -5.62 -2.40 6.50
C GLY A 87 -5.82 -3.26 7.76
N GLY A 88 -5.29 -2.81 8.92
CA GLY A 88 -5.40 -3.51 10.21
C GLY A 88 -4.29 -4.53 10.47
N ALA A 89 -3.09 -4.34 9.93
CA ALA A 89 -1.91 -5.13 10.27
C ALA A 89 -1.01 -4.41 11.27
N ARG A 90 -0.08 -5.14 11.87
CA ARG A 90 1.08 -4.61 12.56
C ARG A 90 2.31 -4.80 11.69
N VAL A 91 3.37 -4.04 11.92
CA VAL A 91 4.56 -4.05 11.07
C VAL A 91 5.80 -4.46 11.86
N ILE A 92 6.61 -5.36 11.27
CA ILE A 92 7.98 -5.68 11.70
C ILE A 92 8.96 -5.19 10.62
N PRO A 93 9.94 -4.33 10.97
CA PRO A 93 10.98 -3.93 10.04
C PRO A 93 11.95 -5.10 9.79
N LEU A 94 12.15 -5.44 8.52
CA LEU A 94 13.16 -6.39 8.06
C LEU A 94 14.38 -5.57 7.64
N ILE A 95 15.41 -5.53 8.47
CA ILE A 95 16.58 -4.66 8.24
C ILE A 95 17.52 -5.36 7.25
N TYR A 96 17.65 -4.82 6.02
CA TYR A 96 18.32 -5.50 4.90
C TYR A 96 19.80 -5.84 5.16
N ASN A 97 20.48 -5.05 5.99
CA ASN A 97 21.91 -5.19 6.31
C ASN A 97 22.18 -5.75 7.71
N GLU A 98 21.17 -6.27 8.41
CA GLU A 98 21.39 -7.04 9.63
C GLU A 98 21.91 -8.45 9.32
N PRO A 99 22.48 -9.18 10.30
CA PRO A 99 22.87 -10.57 10.10
C PRO A 99 21.71 -11.41 9.53
N GLU A 100 22.01 -12.19 8.50
CA GLU A 100 21.01 -12.95 7.75
C GLU A 100 20.15 -13.83 8.67
N GLU A 101 20.76 -14.44 9.69
CA GLU A 101 20.04 -15.25 10.67
C GLU A 101 18.96 -14.47 11.44
N LEU A 102 19.24 -13.20 11.79
CA LEU A 102 18.28 -12.33 12.47
C LEU A 102 17.16 -11.90 11.52
N LEU A 103 17.51 -11.57 10.30
CA LEU A 103 16.54 -11.20 9.26
C LEU A 103 15.54 -12.34 9.04
N PHE A 104 16.01 -13.58 8.86
CA PHE A 104 15.14 -14.73 8.64
C PHE A 104 14.35 -15.13 9.90
N LYS A 105 14.90 -14.95 11.11
CA LYS A 105 14.12 -15.10 12.35
C LYS A 105 12.94 -14.12 12.41
N LYS A 106 13.12 -12.88 11.97
CA LYS A 106 12.02 -11.91 11.85
C LYS A 106 11.03 -12.27 10.74
N LEU A 107 11.52 -12.80 9.61
CA LEU A 107 10.69 -13.27 8.51
C LEU A 107 9.71 -14.37 8.95
N GLU A 108 10.09 -15.23 9.91
CA GLU A 108 9.19 -16.23 10.47
C GLU A 108 8.09 -15.64 11.39
N LEU A 109 8.18 -14.35 11.76
CA LEU A 109 7.18 -13.69 12.59
C LEU A 109 6.09 -12.98 11.78
N VAL A 110 6.19 -12.96 10.46
CA VAL A 110 5.28 -12.19 9.60
C VAL A 110 4.40 -13.07 8.72
N ASN A 111 3.30 -12.50 8.28
CA ASN A 111 2.26 -13.13 7.47
C ASN A 111 2.29 -12.69 6.00
N GLY A 112 3.27 -11.92 5.62
CA GLY A 112 3.53 -11.41 4.27
C GLY A 112 4.57 -10.32 4.29
N VAL A 113 5.05 -9.90 3.13
CA VAL A 113 6.12 -8.89 3.01
C VAL A 113 5.80 -7.81 1.99
N ILE A 114 6.33 -6.61 2.24
CA ILE A 114 6.36 -5.48 1.31
C ILE A 114 7.82 -5.18 0.93
N PHE A 115 8.10 -5.15 -0.37
CA PHE A 115 9.29 -4.55 -0.94
C PHE A 115 8.95 -3.13 -1.39
N THR A 116 9.66 -2.14 -0.84
CA THR A 116 9.34 -0.72 -1.01
C THR A 116 9.92 -0.13 -2.30
N GLY A 117 9.51 1.08 -2.63
CA GLY A 117 10.18 1.92 -3.61
C GLY A 117 11.58 2.33 -3.16
N GLY A 118 12.38 2.87 -4.09
CA GLY A 118 13.73 3.31 -3.83
C GLY A 118 14.60 3.33 -5.08
N TRP A 119 15.92 3.09 -4.92
CA TRP A 119 16.90 3.21 -6.01
C TRP A 119 17.90 2.04 -6.09
N ALA A 120 18.04 1.22 -5.06
CA ALA A 120 19.09 0.21 -4.96
C ALA A 120 18.76 -1.05 -5.78
N LYS A 121 19.35 -1.15 -6.99
CA LYS A 121 19.11 -2.27 -7.93
C LYS A 121 20.21 -3.33 -7.94
N LYS A 122 21.24 -3.19 -7.12
CA LYS A 122 22.44 -4.07 -7.12
C LYS A 122 22.95 -4.29 -5.70
N GLY A 123 23.87 -5.25 -5.55
CA GLY A 123 24.57 -5.55 -4.30
C GLY A 123 23.69 -6.17 -3.25
N LEU A 124 24.09 -6.05 -1.98
CA LEU A 124 23.47 -6.73 -0.85
C LEU A 124 21.93 -6.58 -0.81
N TYR A 125 21.41 -5.40 -1.12
CA TYR A 125 19.95 -5.17 -1.09
C TYR A 125 19.23 -6.05 -2.11
N PHE A 126 19.73 -6.11 -3.36
CA PHE A 126 19.18 -6.99 -4.39
C PHE A 126 19.23 -8.47 -3.98
N ASP A 127 20.37 -8.90 -3.42
CA ASP A 127 20.55 -10.29 -2.98
C ASP A 127 19.59 -10.65 -1.85
N VAL A 128 19.37 -9.73 -0.91
CA VAL A 128 18.42 -9.92 0.20
C VAL A 128 16.98 -9.98 -0.31
N VAL A 129 16.57 -9.09 -1.23
CA VAL A 129 15.25 -9.17 -1.87
C VAL A 129 15.06 -10.52 -2.55
N LYS A 130 16.06 -10.99 -3.30
CA LYS A 130 16.03 -12.29 -3.98
C LYS A 130 15.85 -13.43 -2.98
N LYS A 131 16.61 -13.44 -1.88
CA LYS A 131 16.51 -14.48 -0.84
C LYS A 131 15.14 -14.49 -0.16
N ILE A 132 14.62 -13.32 0.24
CA ILE A 132 13.29 -13.21 0.87
C ILE A 132 12.21 -13.66 -0.11
N PHE A 133 12.31 -13.25 -1.38
CA PHE A 133 11.35 -13.65 -2.41
C PHE A 133 11.37 -15.16 -2.65
N THR A 134 12.56 -15.77 -2.78
CA THR A 134 12.69 -17.23 -2.89
C THR A 134 12.04 -17.93 -1.69
N ARG A 135 12.34 -17.48 -0.46
CA ARG A 135 11.74 -18.04 0.76
C ARG A 135 10.22 -17.89 0.79
N ALA A 136 9.69 -16.77 0.29
CA ALA A 136 8.24 -16.56 0.18
C ALA A 136 7.58 -17.55 -0.79
N LEU A 137 8.21 -17.84 -1.93
CA LEU A 137 7.73 -18.86 -2.87
C LEU A 137 7.76 -20.27 -2.25
N GLU A 138 8.86 -20.64 -1.59
CA GLU A 138 8.99 -21.93 -0.88
C GLU A 138 7.88 -22.11 0.18
N ARG A 139 7.55 -21.05 0.94
CA ARG A 139 6.44 -21.10 1.92
C ARG A 139 5.11 -21.37 1.25
N ASN A 140 4.85 -20.68 0.13
CA ASN A 140 3.62 -20.89 -0.64
C ASN A 140 3.57 -22.31 -1.26
N ASP A 141 4.69 -22.82 -1.79
CA ASP A 141 4.79 -24.18 -2.32
C ASP A 141 4.58 -25.23 -1.20
N GLY A 142 4.96 -24.90 0.03
CA GLY A 142 4.68 -25.68 1.23
C GLY A 142 3.24 -25.57 1.73
N GLY A 143 2.35 -24.85 1.04
CA GLY A 143 0.94 -24.71 1.37
C GLY A 143 0.64 -23.57 2.36
N GLU A 144 1.63 -22.78 2.75
CA GLU A 144 1.41 -21.57 3.55
C GLU A 144 1.04 -20.39 2.64
N HIS A 145 -0.08 -19.70 2.92
CA HIS A 145 -0.45 -18.50 2.18
C HIS A 145 0.41 -17.31 2.66
N PHE A 146 1.43 -16.96 1.89
CA PHE A 146 2.39 -15.90 2.22
C PHE A 146 2.47 -14.85 1.11
N PRO A 147 1.70 -13.75 1.20
CA PRO A 147 1.64 -12.72 0.17
C PRO A 147 2.92 -11.86 0.11
N VAL A 148 3.27 -11.46 -1.10
CA VAL A 148 4.35 -10.53 -1.42
C VAL A 148 3.81 -9.34 -2.19
N TYR A 149 4.11 -8.14 -1.72
CA TYR A 149 3.77 -6.89 -2.38
C TYR A 149 5.04 -6.14 -2.76
N ALA A 150 5.16 -5.80 -4.02
CA ALA A 150 6.34 -5.18 -4.59
C ALA A 150 5.96 -3.83 -5.22
N ILE A 151 6.43 -2.72 -4.62
CA ILE A 151 6.02 -1.36 -4.99
C ILE A 151 7.21 -0.63 -5.62
N CYS A 152 7.04 -0.06 -6.81
CA CYS A 152 8.01 0.72 -7.58
C CYS A 152 9.34 -0.05 -7.75
N LEU A 153 10.41 0.31 -7.04
CA LEU A 153 11.67 -0.46 -7.07
C LEU A 153 11.44 -1.94 -6.73
N GLY A 154 10.58 -2.24 -5.73
CA GLY A 154 10.27 -3.62 -5.38
C GLY A 154 9.75 -4.42 -6.58
N PHE A 155 8.84 -3.85 -7.38
CA PHE A 155 8.34 -4.45 -8.62
C PHE A 155 9.46 -4.61 -9.66
N GLU A 156 10.30 -3.58 -9.83
CA GLU A 156 11.44 -3.65 -10.75
C GLU A 156 12.40 -4.79 -10.34
N LEU A 157 12.69 -4.96 -9.05
CA LEU A 157 13.57 -6.03 -8.56
C LEU A 157 12.97 -7.41 -8.82
N LEU A 158 11.67 -7.63 -8.55
CA LEU A 158 11.01 -8.90 -8.86
C LEU A 158 11.03 -9.18 -10.38
N THR A 159 10.81 -8.16 -11.20
CA THR A 159 10.91 -8.29 -12.65
C THR A 159 12.31 -8.75 -13.08
N MET A 160 13.37 -8.15 -12.53
CA MET A 160 14.77 -8.54 -12.79
C MET A 160 15.06 -9.97 -12.31
N ILE A 161 14.59 -10.34 -11.12
CA ILE A 161 14.81 -11.67 -10.53
C ILE A 161 14.14 -12.75 -11.37
N ILE A 162 12.89 -12.55 -11.75
CA ILE A 162 12.08 -13.54 -12.48
C ILE A 162 12.56 -13.65 -13.93
N SER A 163 12.82 -12.52 -14.60
CA SER A 163 13.30 -12.51 -15.99
C SER A 163 14.76 -12.94 -16.11
N GLN A 164 15.52 -12.93 -15.03
CA GLN A 164 16.98 -13.08 -15.00
C GLN A 164 17.70 -12.07 -15.93
N ASN A 165 17.09 -10.90 -16.13
CA ASN A 165 17.59 -9.84 -17.00
C ASN A 165 17.55 -8.49 -16.24
N THR A 166 18.73 -7.90 -16.01
CA THR A 166 18.86 -6.60 -15.33
C THR A 166 18.65 -5.41 -16.26
N ASP A 167 18.68 -5.61 -17.58
CA ASP A 167 18.60 -4.57 -18.59
C ASP A 167 17.23 -4.56 -19.32
N ILE A 168 16.22 -5.20 -18.70
CA ILE A 168 14.88 -5.34 -19.27
C ILE A 168 14.08 -4.04 -19.30
N PHE A 169 14.51 -3.03 -18.51
CA PHE A 169 13.80 -1.77 -18.35
C PHE A 169 14.18 -0.74 -19.41
N GLU A 170 13.19 0.05 -19.77
CA GLU A 170 13.29 1.17 -20.69
C GLU A 170 13.11 2.49 -19.93
N LYS A 171 13.66 3.59 -20.47
CA LYS A 171 13.38 4.94 -19.93
C LYS A 171 11.93 5.31 -20.22
N VAL A 172 11.26 5.85 -19.19
CA VAL A 172 9.91 6.42 -19.24
C VAL A 172 9.89 7.75 -18.51
N ASP A 173 8.99 8.64 -18.91
CA ASP A 173 8.78 9.93 -18.26
C ASP A 173 7.58 9.87 -17.30
N ALA A 174 7.80 9.27 -16.13
CA ALA A 174 6.80 9.09 -15.08
C ALA A 174 7.31 9.54 -13.70
N LYS A 175 8.21 10.54 -13.69
CA LYS A 175 8.74 11.09 -12.43
C LYS A 175 7.80 12.16 -11.89
N ASN A 176 7.39 11.99 -10.61
CA ASN A 176 6.55 12.95 -9.88
C ASN A 176 5.29 13.33 -10.68
N ALA A 177 4.51 12.35 -11.11
CA ALA A 177 3.34 12.52 -11.95
C ALA A 177 2.13 11.77 -11.39
N ALA A 178 0.96 12.40 -11.40
CA ALA A 178 -0.31 11.72 -11.22
C ALA A 178 -0.77 11.15 -12.56
N SER A 179 -1.37 9.96 -12.55
CA SER A 179 -1.88 9.32 -13.76
C SER A 179 -3.16 8.52 -13.53
N SER A 180 -3.84 8.16 -14.62
CA SER A 180 -4.86 7.12 -14.65
C SER A 180 -4.22 5.74 -14.87
N LEU A 181 -5.01 4.68 -14.68
CA LEU A 181 -4.64 3.30 -14.99
C LEU A 181 -5.48 2.80 -16.19
N GLN A 182 -4.85 2.09 -17.11
CA GLN A 182 -5.57 1.44 -18.21
C GLN A 182 -5.63 -0.07 -17.94
N PHE A 183 -6.82 -0.61 -17.73
CA PHE A 183 -6.99 -2.05 -17.58
C PHE A 183 -6.74 -2.75 -18.90
N VAL A 184 -6.01 -3.87 -18.86
CA VAL A 184 -5.79 -4.70 -20.04
C VAL A 184 -7.13 -5.28 -20.50
N GLU A 185 -7.35 -5.36 -21.80
CA GLU A 185 -8.59 -5.87 -22.38
C GLU A 185 -8.90 -7.29 -21.86
N ASN A 186 -10.15 -7.51 -21.48
CA ASN A 186 -10.65 -8.79 -20.95
C ASN A 186 -9.99 -9.28 -19.64
N VAL A 187 -9.22 -8.44 -18.95
CA VAL A 187 -8.66 -8.81 -17.64
C VAL A 187 -9.77 -8.88 -16.59
N SER A 188 -9.88 -10.01 -15.90
CA SER A 188 -10.73 -10.12 -14.73
C SER A 188 -10.07 -9.42 -13.54
N THR A 189 -10.83 -8.57 -12.86
CA THR A 189 -10.40 -7.99 -11.57
C THR A 189 -10.48 -8.99 -10.42
N GLN A 190 -11.21 -10.11 -10.57
CA GLN A 190 -11.28 -11.16 -9.56
C GLN A 190 -9.92 -11.82 -9.31
N GLY A 191 -9.58 -12.02 -8.05
CA GLY A 191 -8.27 -12.52 -7.64
C GLY A 191 -7.14 -11.51 -7.81
N THR A 192 -7.45 -10.24 -8.08
CA THR A 192 -6.48 -9.14 -8.14
C THR A 192 -6.76 -8.12 -7.03
N VAL A 193 -5.83 -7.21 -6.86
CA VAL A 193 -5.96 -6.09 -5.92
C VAL A 193 -7.22 -5.23 -6.16
N PHE A 194 -7.76 -5.24 -7.37
CA PHE A 194 -8.94 -4.47 -7.76
C PHE A 194 -10.28 -5.18 -7.51
N GLN A 195 -10.26 -6.41 -7.00
CA GLN A 195 -11.49 -7.23 -6.83
C GLN A 195 -12.56 -6.61 -5.92
N ARG A 196 -12.17 -5.72 -5.00
CA ARG A 196 -13.09 -5.06 -4.05
C ARG A 196 -13.39 -3.61 -4.41
N PHE A 197 -12.90 -3.14 -5.55
CA PHE A 197 -13.16 -1.77 -5.99
C PHE A 197 -14.61 -1.64 -6.51
N PRO A 198 -15.35 -0.61 -6.08
CA PRO A 198 -16.66 -0.31 -6.66
C PRO A 198 -16.53 -0.03 -8.16
N PRO A 199 -17.52 -0.44 -8.99
CA PRO A 199 -17.47 -0.22 -10.45
C PRO A 199 -17.22 1.23 -10.86
N GLU A 200 -17.82 2.20 -10.15
CA GLU A 200 -17.63 3.62 -10.41
C GLU A 200 -16.18 4.07 -10.17
N LEU A 201 -15.52 3.54 -9.12
CA LEU A 201 -14.12 3.86 -8.84
C LEU A 201 -13.19 3.19 -9.86
N LEU A 202 -13.50 1.97 -10.32
CA LEU A 202 -12.77 1.33 -11.42
C LEU A 202 -12.83 2.16 -12.70
N LYS A 203 -14.01 2.72 -13.03
CA LYS A 203 -14.19 3.63 -14.16
C LYS A 203 -13.37 4.92 -13.97
N LYS A 204 -13.43 5.55 -12.80
CA LYS A 204 -12.64 6.75 -12.50
C LYS A 204 -11.13 6.49 -12.58
N LEU A 205 -10.65 5.31 -12.17
CA LEU A 205 -9.24 4.95 -12.33
C LEU A 205 -8.77 5.01 -13.80
N THR A 206 -9.67 4.81 -14.78
CA THR A 206 -9.31 4.87 -16.20
C THR A 206 -9.34 6.26 -16.80
N THR A 207 -10.00 7.21 -16.15
CA THR A 207 -10.19 8.58 -16.65
C THR A 207 -9.45 9.62 -15.82
N ASP A 208 -9.40 9.45 -14.51
CA ASP A 208 -8.91 10.45 -13.57
C ASP A 208 -7.50 10.09 -13.07
N CYS A 209 -6.70 11.11 -12.77
CA CYS A 209 -5.35 10.94 -12.25
C CYS A 209 -5.37 10.57 -10.75
N LEU A 210 -5.72 9.33 -10.43
CA LEU A 210 -5.90 8.84 -9.06
C LEU A 210 -4.71 8.07 -8.49
N VAL A 211 -3.63 7.87 -9.27
CA VAL A 211 -2.45 7.13 -8.81
C VAL A 211 -1.18 7.95 -8.98
N MET A 212 -0.26 7.80 -8.04
CA MET A 212 1.02 8.54 -8.03
C MET A 212 2.13 7.71 -8.66
N GLN A 213 2.79 8.28 -9.66
CA GLN A 213 3.99 7.74 -10.31
C GLN A 213 5.22 8.53 -9.85
N ASN A 214 6.33 7.83 -9.58
CA ASN A 214 7.60 8.49 -9.31
C ASN A 214 8.78 7.61 -9.73
N HIS A 215 8.89 7.32 -11.04
CA HIS A 215 9.93 6.48 -11.60
C HIS A 215 10.37 6.98 -12.98
N GLN A 216 11.56 6.56 -13.41
CA GLN A 216 12.17 6.90 -14.70
C GLN A 216 12.43 5.66 -15.57
N PHE A 217 12.07 4.50 -15.06
CA PHE A 217 12.20 3.22 -15.72
C PHE A 217 10.87 2.48 -15.68
N GLY A 218 10.56 1.75 -16.73
CA GLY A 218 9.39 0.91 -16.86
C GLY A 218 9.68 -0.20 -17.85
N ILE A 219 8.78 -1.14 -17.99
CA ILE A 219 8.85 -2.19 -19.00
C ILE A 219 7.62 -2.07 -19.91
N SER A 220 7.82 -2.07 -21.22
CA SER A 220 6.71 -2.07 -22.16
C SER A 220 5.92 -3.39 -22.07
N PRO A 221 4.60 -3.38 -22.34
CA PRO A 221 3.81 -4.60 -22.40
C PRO A 221 4.42 -5.65 -23.34
N GLU A 222 4.93 -5.24 -24.50
CA GLU A 222 5.54 -6.10 -25.49
C GLU A 222 6.79 -6.81 -24.94
N ASN A 223 7.70 -6.07 -24.27
CA ASN A 223 8.90 -6.65 -23.67
C ASN A 223 8.56 -7.54 -22.47
N PHE A 224 7.51 -7.20 -21.73
CA PHE A 224 7.04 -8.00 -20.60
C PHE A 224 6.47 -9.34 -21.08
N GLU A 225 5.55 -9.33 -22.05
CA GLU A 225 4.91 -10.51 -22.60
C GLU A 225 5.88 -11.36 -23.43
N GLY A 226 6.82 -10.72 -24.13
CA GLY A 226 7.90 -11.37 -24.87
C GLY A 226 8.88 -12.13 -23.99
N ASN A 227 8.96 -11.81 -22.69
CA ASN A 227 9.75 -12.58 -21.74
C ASN A 227 8.94 -13.75 -21.17
N SER A 228 9.27 -14.97 -21.58
CA SER A 228 8.52 -16.17 -21.22
C SER A 228 8.50 -16.49 -19.72
N ALA A 229 9.48 -16.02 -18.92
CA ALA A 229 9.47 -16.19 -17.48
C ALA A 229 8.48 -15.22 -16.83
N LEU A 230 8.46 -13.95 -17.26
CA LEU A 230 7.53 -12.95 -16.76
C LEU A 230 6.08 -13.29 -17.12
N SER A 231 5.81 -13.61 -18.39
CA SER A 231 4.46 -13.92 -18.87
C SER A 231 3.88 -15.21 -18.30
N ARG A 232 4.72 -16.17 -17.86
CA ARG A 232 4.27 -17.35 -17.10
C ARG A 232 4.03 -17.05 -15.62
N PHE A 233 4.80 -16.15 -15.03
CA PHE A 233 4.69 -15.84 -13.60
C PHE A 233 3.58 -14.83 -13.31
N PHE A 234 3.48 -13.77 -14.11
CA PHE A 234 2.54 -12.68 -13.95
C PHE A 234 1.53 -12.58 -15.10
N LYS A 235 0.34 -12.08 -14.78
CA LYS A 235 -0.55 -11.41 -15.73
C LYS A 235 -0.44 -9.91 -15.54
N ILE A 236 -0.44 -9.15 -16.64
CA ILE A 236 -0.58 -7.69 -16.61
C ILE A 236 -2.03 -7.39 -16.27
N VAL A 237 -2.26 -6.54 -15.25
CA VAL A 237 -3.61 -6.11 -14.87
C VAL A 237 -3.89 -4.71 -15.41
N THR A 238 -2.91 -3.79 -15.26
CA THR A 238 -3.03 -2.42 -15.78
C THR A 238 -1.73 -1.98 -16.43
N THR A 239 -1.87 -1.04 -17.36
CA THR A 239 -0.79 -0.27 -17.97
C THR A 239 -0.99 1.22 -17.70
N CYS A 240 0.04 2.02 -17.93
CA CYS A 240 -0.01 3.48 -17.95
C CYS A 240 0.68 4.02 -19.21
N LEU A 241 0.37 5.26 -19.54
CA LEU A 241 1.13 6.04 -20.51
C LEU A 241 2.02 7.04 -19.77
N ASP A 242 3.27 7.17 -20.21
CA ASP A 242 4.18 8.21 -19.72
C ASP A 242 3.87 9.58 -20.34
N GLY A 243 4.64 10.61 -19.97
CA GLY A 243 4.51 11.96 -20.52
C GLY A 243 4.68 12.04 -22.04
N ASN A 244 5.35 11.06 -22.66
CA ASN A 244 5.56 10.94 -24.10
C ASN A 244 4.57 9.96 -24.77
N ARG A 245 3.53 9.52 -24.05
CA ARG A 245 2.52 8.54 -24.47
C ARG A 245 3.08 7.13 -24.76
N LYS A 246 4.24 6.81 -24.17
CA LYS A 246 4.80 5.45 -24.21
C LYS A 246 4.11 4.59 -23.14
N ALA A 247 3.60 3.43 -23.56
CA ALA A 247 2.97 2.49 -22.64
C ALA A 247 3.98 1.74 -21.78
N TYR A 248 3.66 1.53 -20.52
CA TYR A 248 4.42 0.67 -19.61
C TYR A 248 3.49 -0.10 -18.68
N VAL A 249 3.96 -1.26 -18.20
CA VAL A 249 3.26 -2.11 -17.25
C VAL A 249 3.17 -1.41 -15.91
N SER A 250 1.97 -1.33 -15.34
CA SER A 250 1.72 -0.55 -14.13
C SER A 250 1.32 -1.41 -12.92
N THR A 251 0.46 -2.42 -13.13
CA THR A 251 0.10 -3.38 -12.07
C THR A 251 0.13 -4.80 -12.64
N VAL A 252 0.75 -5.70 -11.91
CA VAL A 252 0.79 -7.13 -12.23
C VAL A 252 0.30 -7.98 -11.07
N GLN A 253 -0.27 -9.13 -11.38
CA GLN A 253 -0.68 -10.15 -10.41
C GLN A 253 -0.09 -11.49 -10.82
N SER A 254 0.55 -12.21 -9.89
CA SER A 254 1.00 -13.56 -10.18
C SER A 254 -0.17 -14.49 -10.48
N GLN A 255 0.06 -15.44 -11.38
CA GLN A 255 -0.95 -16.41 -11.81
C GLN A 255 -1.12 -17.56 -10.80
N THR A 256 -0.10 -17.84 -9.99
CA THR A 256 -0.05 -18.98 -9.07
C THR A 256 0.15 -18.58 -7.61
N TYR A 257 0.86 -17.49 -7.36
CA TYR A 257 1.25 -17.07 -6.02
C TYR A 257 0.50 -15.80 -5.58
N PRO A 258 0.34 -15.53 -4.30
CA PRO A 258 -0.21 -14.28 -3.81
C PRO A 258 0.83 -13.15 -3.91
N VAL A 259 1.30 -12.86 -5.12
CA VAL A 259 2.32 -11.85 -5.42
C VAL A 259 1.72 -10.79 -6.32
N THR A 260 1.75 -9.52 -5.85
CA THR A 260 1.27 -8.35 -6.58
C THR A 260 2.38 -7.34 -6.76
N GLY A 261 2.57 -6.83 -7.97
CA GLY A 261 3.53 -5.78 -8.29
C GLY A 261 2.85 -4.50 -8.74
N PHE A 262 3.35 -3.37 -8.23
CA PHE A 262 2.91 -2.01 -8.56
C PHE A 262 4.12 -1.21 -9.05
N GLN A 263 4.06 -0.64 -10.24
CA GLN A 263 5.05 0.37 -10.64
C GLN A 263 4.76 1.72 -9.97
N TRP A 264 3.50 2.01 -9.68
CA TRP A 264 3.01 3.20 -9.00
C TRP A 264 3.01 3.05 -7.46
N HIS A 265 2.70 4.13 -6.76
CA HIS A 265 2.80 4.25 -5.30
C HIS A 265 1.43 4.30 -4.63
N PRO A 266 0.82 3.17 -4.26
CA PRO A 266 -0.49 3.17 -3.60
C PRO A 266 -0.47 3.79 -2.19
N GLU A 267 0.70 3.88 -1.55
CA GLU A 267 0.87 4.43 -0.21
C GLU A 267 0.83 5.97 -0.17
N LYS A 268 1.08 6.64 -1.30
CA LYS A 268 1.32 8.09 -1.27
C LYS A 268 0.05 8.91 -1.11
N ASN A 269 -1.03 8.56 -1.77
CA ASN A 269 -2.24 9.40 -1.83
C ASN A 269 -2.83 9.76 -0.47
N ALA A 270 -2.67 8.88 0.53
CA ALA A 270 -3.21 9.11 1.87
C ALA A 270 -2.15 9.58 2.88
N PHE A 271 -0.84 9.41 2.59
CA PHE A 271 0.18 9.50 3.64
C PHE A 271 1.43 10.30 3.28
N GLU A 272 1.52 10.89 2.07
CA GLU A 272 2.65 11.72 1.63
C GLU A 272 2.15 13.05 1.08
N TRP A 273 2.74 14.16 1.54
CA TRP A 273 2.29 15.52 1.26
C TRP A 273 3.37 16.39 0.60
N GLY A 274 4.61 15.88 0.49
CA GLY A 274 5.80 16.60 0.04
C GLY A 274 5.79 17.00 -1.44
N SER A 275 4.78 16.59 -2.23
CA SER A 275 4.63 16.98 -3.63
C SER A 275 3.18 17.35 -3.95
N SER A 276 2.98 18.50 -4.58
CA SER A 276 1.66 18.93 -5.08
C SER A 276 1.09 18.07 -6.21
N LYS A 277 1.89 17.11 -6.72
CA LYS A 277 1.46 16.17 -7.76
C LYS A 277 0.83 14.90 -7.19
N ILE A 278 0.95 14.65 -5.89
CA ILE A 278 0.30 13.51 -5.25
C ILE A 278 -1.22 13.77 -5.22
N PRO A 279 -2.05 12.87 -5.77
CA PRO A 279 -3.49 13.07 -5.75
C PRO A 279 -4.05 12.79 -4.35
N HIS A 280 -4.81 13.77 -3.81
CA HIS A 280 -5.42 13.69 -2.47
C HIS A 280 -6.95 13.80 -2.50
N SER A 281 -7.59 13.63 -3.67
CA SER A 281 -9.03 13.57 -3.73
C SER A 281 -9.58 12.41 -2.90
N GLU A 282 -10.85 12.48 -2.51
CA GLU A 282 -11.52 11.40 -1.78
C GLU A 282 -11.38 10.05 -2.51
N ASP A 283 -11.56 10.04 -3.83
CA ASP A 283 -11.38 8.86 -4.67
C ASP A 283 -9.93 8.33 -4.63
N ALA A 284 -8.93 9.22 -4.69
CA ALA A 284 -7.52 8.82 -4.62
C ALA A 284 -7.15 8.22 -3.24
N VAL A 285 -7.67 8.81 -2.16
CA VAL A 285 -7.50 8.25 -0.81
C VAL A 285 -8.22 6.91 -0.69
N HIS A 286 -9.42 6.79 -1.26
CA HIS A 286 -10.18 5.53 -1.28
C HIS A 286 -9.43 4.43 -2.04
N VAL A 287 -8.71 4.75 -3.12
CA VAL A 287 -7.81 3.80 -3.80
C VAL A 287 -6.77 3.25 -2.82
N THR A 288 -6.08 4.12 -2.06
CA THR A 288 -5.11 3.67 -1.03
C THR A 288 -5.76 2.74 -0.01
N GLN A 289 -6.95 3.08 0.50
CA GLN A 289 -7.67 2.29 1.50
C GLN A 289 -8.05 0.90 0.98
N LEU A 290 -8.54 0.80 -0.25
CA LEU A 290 -8.90 -0.47 -0.87
C LEU A 290 -7.68 -1.35 -1.13
N ILE A 291 -6.55 -0.76 -1.54
CA ILE A 291 -5.27 -1.46 -1.68
C ILE A 291 -4.80 -2.00 -0.32
N ALA A 292 -4.84 -1.17 0.73
CA ALA A 292 -4.48 -1.58 2.09
C ALA A 292 -5.35 -2.75 2.58
N ASN A 293 -6.66 -2.66 2.37
CA ASN A 293 -7.62 -3.71 2.74
C ASN A 293 -7.37 -5.03 2.00
N TYR A 294 -7.02 -4.97 0.71
CA TYR A 294 -6.66 -6.16 -0.05
C TYR A 294 -5.38 -6.79 0.49
N LEU A 295 -4.34 -5.98 0.63
CA LEU A 295 -3.01 -6.40 1.09
C LEU A 295 -3.10 -7.14 2.43
N VAL A 296 -3.75 -6.53 3.41
CA VAL A 296 -3.92 -7.15 4.73
C VAL A 296 -4.93 -8.28 4.71
N GLY A 297 -5.95 -8.20 3.85
CA GLY A 297 -6.90 -9.29 3.62
C GLY A 297 -6.21 -10.58 3.16
N GLU A 298 -5.21 -10.48 2.27
CA GLU A 298 -4.40 -11.63 1.87
C GLU A 298 -3.53 -12.14 3.02
N ALA A 299 -2.90 -11.25 3.79
CA ALA A 299 -2.10 -11.66 4.96
C ALA A 299 -2.95 -12.36 6.05
N ARG A 300 -4.24 -12.05 6.15
CA ARG A 300 -5.16 -12.73 7.08
C ARG A 300 -5.38 -14.22 6.74
N LYS A 301 -5.15 -14.63 5.50
CA LYS A 301 -5.25 -16.03 5.07
C LYS A 301 -4.06 -16.89 5.54
N SER A 302 -2.92 -16.26 5.90
CA SER A 302 -1.78 -16.97 6.46
C SER A 302 -2.14 -17.67 7.77
N GLN A 303 -1.73 -18.92 7.91
CA GLN A 303 -1.94 -19.72 9.13
C GLN A 303 -0.78 -19.58 10.13
N ASN A 304 0.26 -18.79 9.80
CA ASN A 304 1.34 -18.52 10.73
C ASN A 304 0.82 -17.74 11.96
N ARG A 305 1.09 -18.26 13.15
CA ARG A 305 0.68 -17.69 14.45
C ARG A 305 1.90 -17.57 15.36
N PRO A 306 2.82 -16.62 15.10
CA PRO A 306 4.02 -16.48 15.91
C PRO A 306 3.69 -16.07 17.34
N SER A 307 4.63 -16.35 18.27
CA SER A 307 4.50 -15.94 19.67
C SER A 307 4.26 -14.43 19.80
N PRO A 308 3.21 -14.01 20.53
CA PRO A 308 2.91 -12.59 20.73
C PRO A 308 4.09 -11.81 21.32
N GLU A 309 4.84 -12.39 22.24
CA GLU A 309 6.01 -11.77 22.86
C GLU A 309 7.10 -11.48 21.83
N LYS A 310 7.43 -12.45 20.95
CA LYS A 310 8.40 -12.26 19.88
C LYS A 310 7.95 -11.21 18.88
N VAL A 311 6.63 -11.15 18.57
CA VAL A 311 6.09 -10.11 17.71
C VAL A 311 6.27 -8.74 18.35
N LEU A 312 5.83 -8.56 19.62
CA LEU A 312 5.88 -7.27 20.32
C LEU A 312 7.30 -6.72 20.43
N SER A 313 8.31 -7.59 20.68
CA SER A 313 9.71 -7.17 20.78
C SER A 313 10.33 -6.74 19.44
N ASN A 314 9.68 -7.05 18.31
CA ASN A 314 10.19 -6.73 16.96
C ASN A 314 9.35 -5.70 16.21
N LEU A 315 8.24 -5.18 16.78
CA LEU A 315 7.36 -4.23 16.09
C LEU A 315 8.07 -2.91 15.77
N ILE A 316 7.61 -2.30 14.69
CA ILE A 316 8.02 -0.93 14.27
C ILE A 316 7.82 0.10 15.39
N TYR A 317 6.89 -0.13 16.33
CA TYR A 317 6.61 0.75 17.47
C TYR A 317 7.78 0.88 18.48
N ASN A 318 8.78 0.00 18.38
CA ASN A 318 10.01 0.11 19.15
C ASN A 318 10.98 1.16 18.55
N TYR A 319 10.66 1.76 17.42
CA TYR A 319 11.45 2.76 16.72
C TYR A 319 10.68 4.08 16.62
N LYS A 320 11.40 5.19 16.67
CA LYS A 320 10.79 6.52 16.52
C LYS A 320 10.90 6.98 15.08
N PRO A 321 9.80 7.42 14.48
CA PRO A 321 9.84 8.01 13.14
C PRO A 321 10.51 9.39 13.21
N THR A 322 11.14 9.78 12.09
CA THR A 322 11.75 11.09 11.87
C THR A 322 10.94 11.85 10.84
N TYR A 323 10.43 13.03 11.21
CA TYR A 323 9.75 13.91 10.27
C TYR A 323 10.76 14.63 9.38
N CYS A 324 10.56 14.57 8.06
CA CYS A 324 11.46 15.09 7.04
C CYS A 324 10.80 16.11 6.11
N GLY A 325 9.49 16.32 6.22
CA GLY A 325 8.67 17.12 5.33
C GLY A 325 9.07 18.60 5.22
N TYR A 326 9.80 19.14 6.19
CA TYR A 326 10.31 20.53 6.12
C TYR A 326 11.20 20.83 4.91
N GLU A 327 11.88 19.81 4.40
CA GLU A 327 12.88 20.01 3.34
C GLU A 327 12.28 19.84 1.94
N GLY A 328 10.99 19.45 1.84
CA GLY A 328 10.25 19.28 0.58
C GLY A 328 10.90 18.27 -0.38
N ARG A 329 11.70 17.35 0.15
CA ARG A 329 12.44 16.34 -0.61
C ARG A 329 12.28 14.98 0.06
N GLY A 330 12.11 13.92 -0.73
CA GLY A 330 11.99 12.56 -0.23
C GLY A 330 10.61 12.23 0.31
N TYR A 331 10.54 11.71 1.53
CA TYR A 331 9.32 11.33 2.23
C TYR A 331 9.01 12.32 3.36
N ASP A 332 7.75 12.45 3.74
CA ASP A 332 7.35 13.31 4.86
C ASP A 332 7.86 12.78 6.20
N GLU A 333 7.84 11.45 6.38
CA GLU A 333 8.26 10.81 7.62
C GLU A 333 8.93 9.46 7.31
N VAL A 334 10.01 9.15 8.02
CA VAL A 334 10.78 7.92 7.84
C VAL A 334 11.16 7.28 9.18
N TYR A 335 11.24 5.96 9.20
CA TYR A 335 11.93 5.20 10.25
C TYR A 335 13.35 4.93 9.77
N ILE A 336 14.36 5.36 10.55
CA ILE A 336 15.78 5.21 10.23
C ILE A 336 16.39 4.16 11.15
N PHE A 337 17.09 3.21 10.55
CA PHE A 337 17.79 2.12 11.26
C PHE A 337 19.27 2.28 11.04
N THR A 338 20.01 2.49 12.12
CA THR A 338 21.47 2.54 12.14
C THR A 338 21.98 1.33 12.88
N GLN A 339 23.00 0.65 12.34
CA GLN A 339 23.70 -0.34 13.14
C GLN A 339 24.38 0.40 14.29
N GLN A 340 23.92 0.18 15.52
CA GLN A 340 24.69 0.58 16.68
C GLN A 340 26.03 -0.17 16.57
N ARG A 341 27.13 0.57 16.41
CA ARG A 341 28.46 0.01 16.71
C ARG A 341 28.34 -0.52 18.13
N SER A 342 28.34 -1.83 18.29
CA SER A 342 28.58 -2.42 19.60
C SER A 342 29.93 -1.88 20.07
N LEU A 343 29.89 -0.94 20.98
CA LEU A 343 31.07 -0.57 21.77
C LEU A 343 31.34 -1.83 22.61
N LEU A 344 32.24 -2.67 22.11
CA LEU A 344 32.96 -3.68 22.91
C LEU A 344 33.96 -2.97 23.79
#